data_cdf9c1169add442d143dfe1878d8963c
#
_entry.id   cdf9c1169add442d143dfe1878d8963c
#
_cell.length_a   1.000
_cell.length_b   1.000
_cell.length_c   1.000
_cell.angle_alpha   90.00
_cell.angle_beta   90.00
_cell.angle_gamma   90.00
#
_symmetry.space_group_name_H-M   'P 1'
#
loop_
_entity.id
_entity.type
_entity.pdbx_description
1 polymer ?
#
loop_
_entity_poly.entity_id
_entity_poly.type
_entity_poly.pdbx_seq_one_letter_code
_entity_poly.pdbx_strand_id
1 'polypeptide(L)'
;MFKESFKLSEISDFLGGQLSGDGSITISEIKTLLEADKGSISFIYNKKFKKDLEATSASAVLISKEYINHCKVDYILVANPHESYAKLTQLFSGNLRKKISNKNYADSYSKDGIEIGKNVFVGKNVIIEKGTKINSGSFIGDDVFIGEETYIHPNVCLYHSVRIGKKNIIHANSVIGSDGLGFANNEDSWEKIEHLGSVELKDNVEVGASCTIDRASLGATILNNGVKLDNQVHIAHNCNIGKNTIIGAKTAIAGSTVIGEECLIGGGCGIVDNIKIEKGVRINPMTFITKSIKKPGIYSGGSVVLEHSKWLKHITIQKKQFDD
;
A
#
# COMPACT_ATOMS: atom_id res chain seq x y z
N MET A 1 -1.44 17.28 -5.91
CA MET A 1 -1.69 16.10 -6.76
C MET A 1 -1.63 16.57 -8.21
N PHE A 2 -0.62 16.14 -8.96
CA PHE A 2 -0.55 16.45 -10.40
C PHE A 2 -1.53 15.50 -11.11
N LYS A 3 -2.72 15.98 -11.43
CA LYS A 3 -3.63 15.26 -12.32
C LYS A 3 -3.21 15.63 -13.76
N GLU A 4 -2.35 14.83 -14.36
CA GLU A 4 -2.25 14.82 -15.81
C GLU A 4 -3.49 14.05 -16.31
N SER A 5 -4.23 14.63 -17.21
CA SER A 5 -5.39 13.99 -17.85
C SER A 5 -5.06 13.76 -19.33
N PHE A 6 -5.51 12.64 -19.85
CA PHE A 6 -5.26 12.20 -21.22
C PHE A 6 -6.59 11.88 -21.91
N LYS A 7 -6.66 12.06 -23.23
CA LYS A 7 -7.77 11.51 -23.99
C LYS A 7 -7.65 10.00 -24.09
N LEU A 8 -8.76 9.31 -24.13
CA LEU A 8 -8.78 7.85 -24.23
C LEU A 8 -8.07 7.36 -25.50
N SER A 9 -8.17 8.11 -26.61
CA SER A 9 -7.39 7.85 -27.84
C SER A 9 -5.88 7.94 -27.61
N GLU A 10 -5.40 8.95 -26.88
CA GLU A 10 -3.97 9.11 -26.58
C GLU A 10 -3.43 7.95 -25.73
N ILE A 11 -4.23 7.47 -24.77
CA ILE A 11 -3.89 6.29 -23.97
C ILE A 11 -3.84 5.04 -24.85
N SER A 12 -4.81 4.86 -25.75
CA SER A 12 -4.86 3.73 -26.68
C SER A 12 -3.63 3.70 -27.57
N ASP A 13 -3.25 4.82 -28.16
CA ASP A 13 -2.07 4.96 -29.02
C ASP A 13 -0.78 4.68 -28.24
N PHE A 14 -0.66 5.23 -27.02
CA PHE A 14 0.49 5.00 -26.15
C PHE A 14 0.68 3.52 -25.78
N LEU A 15 -0.42 2.80 -25.54
CA LEU A 15 -0.38 1.37 -25.19
C LEU A 15 -0.31 0.44 -26.42
N GLY A 16 -0.43 0.97 -27.64
CA GLY A 16 -0.55 0.16 -28.87
C GLY A 16 -1.79 -0.73 -28.88
N GLY A 17 -2.87 -0.29 -28.20
CA GLY A 17 -4.13 -1.02 -28.08
C GLY A 17 -5.15 -0.65 -29.15
N GLN A 18 -6.22 -1.44 -29.25
CA GLN A 18 -7.36 -1.14 -30.12
C GLN A 18 -8.49 -0.56 -29.29
N LEU A 19 -8.82 0.71 -29.52
CA LEU A 19 -9.92 1.40 -28.85
C LEU A 19 -11.28 0.95 -29.41
N SER A 20 -12.21 0.67 -28.51
CA SER A 20 -13.63 0.50 -28.79
C SER A 20 -14.43 1.46 -27.92
N GLY A 21 -15.00 2.49 -28.51
CA GLY A 21 -15.76 3.54 -27.84
C GLY A 21 -15.33 4.95 -28.22
N ASP A 22 -15.67 5.94 -27.38
CA ASP A 22 -15.41 7.37 -27.63
C ASP A 22 -13.97 7.77 -27.21
N GLY A 23 -13.10 7.93 -28.19
CA GLY A 23 -11.71 8.35 -27.98
C GLY A 23 -11.53 9.78 -27.43
N SER A 24 -12.57 10.61 -27.44
CA SER A 24 -12.53 11.98 -26.94
C SER A 24 -12.68 12.09 -25.41
N ILE A 25 -13.07 11.01 -24.74
CA ILE A 25 -13.24 10.97 -23.28
C ILE A 25 -11.92 11.32 -22.60
N THR A 26 -12.00 12.24 -21.63
CA THR A 26 -10.85 12.61 -20.81
C THR A 26 -10.75 11.69 -19.58
N ILE A 27 -9.62 11.05 -19.43
CA ILE A 27 -9.26 10.20 -18.30
C ILE A 27 -8.31 10.95 -17.39
N SER A 28 -8.64 11.07 -16.11
CA SER A 28 -7.85 11.77 -15.10
C SER A 28 -7.34 10.87 -13.97
N GLU A 29 -7.83 9.63 -13.88
CA GLU A 29 -7.49 8.71 -12.78
C GLU A 29 -7.48 7.26 -13.26
N ILE A 30 -6.64 6.45 -12.61
CA ILE A 30 -6.70 4.99 -12.69
C ILE A 30 -7.34 4.50 -11.39
N LYS A 31 -8.37 3.67 -11.49
CA LYS A 31 -9.08 3.12 -10.33
C LYS A 31 -9.31 1.61 -10.49
N THR A 32 -9.58 0.93 -9.39
CA THR A 32 -10.05 -0.47 -9.42
C THR A 32 -11.44 -0.54 -10.07
N LEU A 33 -11.84 -1.70 -10.58
CA LEU A 33 -13.14 -1.87 -11.26
C LEU A 33 -14.33 -1.43 -10.40
N LEU A 34 -14.28 -1.69 -9.10
CA LEU A 34 -15.37 -1.36 -8.16
C LEU A 34 -15.40 0.11 -7.75
N GLU A 35 -14.25 0.77 -7.71
CA GLU A 35 -14.13 2.18 -7.29
C GLU A 35 -14.18 3.14 -8.48
N ALA A 36 -14.14 2.58 -9.70
CA ALA A 36 -14.10 3.37 -10.92
C ALA A 36 -15.43 4.09 -11.18
N ASP A 37 -15.31 5.33 -11.64
CA ASP A 37 -16.39 6.24 -11.97
C ASP A 37 -16.09 6.98 -13.28
N LYS A 38 -16.93 7.95 -13.62
CA LYS A 38 -16.75 8.78 -14.81
C LYS A 38 -15.44 9.57 -14.74
N GLY A 39 -14.63 9.47 -15.79
CA GLY A 39 -13.29 10.09 -15.89
C GLY A 39 -12.17 9.19 -15.38
N SER A 40 -12.48 7.96 -14.99
CA SER A 40 -11.46 6.98 -14.63
C SER A 40 -11.31 5.86 -15.67
N ILE A 41 -10.11 5.29 -15.76
CA ILE A 41 -9.82 4.06 -16.49
C ILE A 41 -9.49 2.94 -15.50
N SER A 42 -9.95 1.72 -15.78
CA SER A 42 -9.67 0.54 -14.99
C SER A 42 -9.00 -0.54 -15.85
N PHE A 43 -8.78 -1.72 -15.28
CA PHE A 43 -8.15 -2.84 -15.98
C PHE A 43 -8.60 -4.17 -15.38
N ILE A 44 -8.54 -5.24 -16.19
CA ILE A 44 -8.75 -6.60 -15.73
C ILE A 44 -7.70 -7.53 -16.34
N TYR A 45 -7.03 -8.31 -15.47
CA TYR A 45 -6.10 -9.37 -15.87
C TYR A 45 -6.36 -10.71 -15.14
N ASN A 46 -7.33 -10.73 -14.21
CA ASN A 46 -7.62 -11.92 -13.43
C ASN A 46 -9.13 -12.24 -13.46
N LYS A 47 -9.47 -13.49 -13.79
CA LYS A 47 -10.85 -13.99 -13.92
C LYS A 47 -11.73 -13.80 -12.68
N LYS A 48 -11.13 -13.73 -11.49
CA LYS A 48 -11.87 -13.49 -10.24
C LYS A 48 -12.65 -12.17 -10.24
N PHE A 49 -12.19 -11.17 -11.01
CA PHE A 49 -12.79 -9.83 -11.12
C PHE A 49 -13.81 -9.69 -12.25
N LYS A 50 -14.23 -10.78 -12.89
CA LYS A 50 -15.18 -10.74 -13.99
C LYS A 50 -16.53 -10.10 -13.62
N LYS A 51 -17.04 -10.39 -12.41
CA LYS A 51 -18.27 -9.77 -11.90
C LYS A 51 -18.11 -8.26 -11.69
N ASP A 52 -16.95 -7.83 -11.24
CA ASP A 52 -16.64 -6.43 -11.02
C ASP A 52 -16.55 -5.68 -12.35
N LEU A 53 -16.02 -6.34 -13.42
CA LEU A 53 -16.04 -5.79 -14.78
C LEU A 53 -17.47 -5.57 -15.30
N GLU A 54 -18.38 -6.50 -15.06
CA GLU A 54 -19.78 -6.39 -15.50
C GLU A 54 -20.55 -5.27 -14.78
N ALA A 55 -20.07 -4.88 -13.59
CA ALA A 55 -20.69 -3.88 -12.70
C ALA A 55 -19.96 -2.53 -12.68
N THR A 56 -18.81 -2.40 -13.34
CA THR A 56 -17.98 -1.18 -13.27
C THR A 56 -18.67 0.03 -13.87
N SER A 57 -18.42 1.21 -13.30
CA SER A 57 -18.81 2.53 -13.80
C SER A 57 -17.63 3.31 -14.40
N ALA A 58 -16.50 2.64 -14.67
CA ALA A 58 -15.35 3.24 -15.34
C ALA A 58 -15.73 3.87 -16.68
N SER A 59 -15.06 4.94 -17.07
CA SER A 59 -15.19 5.47 -18.43
C SER A 59 -14.59 4.52 -19.47
N ALA A 60 -13.55 3.79 -19.12
CA ALA A 60 -12.96 2.77 -19.97
C ALA A 60 -12.22 1.69 -19.16
N VAL A 61 -11.98 0.53 -19.78
CA VAL A 61 -11.25 -0.59 -19.14
C VAL A 61 -10.19 -1.15 -20.10
N LEU A 62 -8.99 -1.46 -19.61
CA LEU A 62 -8.01 -2.27 -20.32
C LEU A 62 -8.41 -3.74 -20.21
N ILE A 63 -8.63 -4.40 -21.35
CA ILE A 63 -9.08 -5.80 -21.41
C ILE A 63 -8.30 -6.62 -22.43
N SER A 64 -8.26 -7.94 -22.22
CA SER A 64 -7.92 -8.92 -23.26
C SER A 64 -9.17 -9.44 -24.00
N LYS A 65 -8.97 -10.12 -25.10
CA LYS A 65 -10.06 -10.63 -25.98
C LYS A 65 -11.12 -11.45 -25.24
N GLU A 66 -10.72 -12.18 -24.20
CA GLU A 66 -11.62 -13.06 -23.44
C GLU A 66 -12.70 -12.30 -22.63
N TYR A 67 -12.49 -10.98 -22.40
CA TYR A 67 -13.43 -10.15 -21.61
C TYR A 67 -14.36 -9.29 -22.45
N ILE A 68 -14.25 -9.24 -23.79
CA ILE A 68 -15.04 -8.37 -24.68
C ILE A 68 -16.54 -8.50 -24.39
N ASN A 69 -17.06 -9.73 -24.32
CA ASN A 69 -18.49 -10.00 -24.12
C ASN A 69 -18.98 -9.69 -22.70
N HIS A 70 -18.08 -9.33 -21.78
CA HIS A 70 -18.38 -9.00 -20.37
C HIS A 70 -18.17 -7.53 -20.06
N CYS A 71 -17.58 -6.76 -20.98
CA CYS A 71 -17.36 -5.34 -20.83
C CYS A 71 -18.53 -4.55 -21.41
N LYS A 72 -19.18 -3.73 -20.60
CA LYS A 72 -20.35 -2.91 -20.99
C LYS A 72 -20.01 -1.44 -21.17
N VAL A 73 -18.75 -1.07 -20.91
CA VAL A 73 -18.22 0.29 -21.04
C VAL A 73 -17.18 0.34 -22.16
N ASP A 74 -16.72 1.52 -22.51
CA ASP A 74 -15.65 1.66 -23.49
C ASP A 74 -14.41 0.89 -23.02
N TYR A 75 -13.62 0.39 -23.97
CA TYR A 75 -12.44 -0.38 -23.62
C TYR A 75 -11.29 -0.19 -24.61
N ILE A 76 -10.10 -0.45 -24.13
CA ILE A 76 -8.90 -0.61 -24.94
C ILE A 76 -8.52 -2.09 -24.91
N LEU A 77 -8.58 -2.73 -26.07
CA LEU A 77 -8.16 -4.11 -26.24
C LEU A 77 -6.64 -4.17 -26.37
N VAL A 78 -6.01 -4.91 -25.46
CA VAL A 78 -4.55 -5.08 -25.40
C VAL A 78 -4.18 -6.57 -25.31
N ALA A 79 -2.96 -6.90 -25.72
CA ALA A 79 -2.47 -8.29 -25.66
C ALA A 79 -2.27 -8.75 -24.22
N ASN A 80 -1.62 -7.91 -23.39
CA ASN A 80 -1.35 -8.18 -21.98
C ASN A 80 -1.85 -7.02 -21.11
N PRO A 81 -3.06 -7.13 -20.50
CA PRO A 81 -3.62 -6.06 -19.66
C PRO A 81 -2.77 -5.73 -18.43
N HIS A 82 -2.03 -6.68 -17.87
CA HIS A 82 -1.18 -6.44 -16.71
C HIS A 82 0.05 -5.59 -17.06
N GLU A 83 0.72 -5.89 -18.16
CA GLU A 83 1.81 -5.07 -18.68
C GLU A 83 1.30 -3.68 -19.13
N SER A 84 0.16 -3.63 -19.82
CA SER A 84 -0.45 -2.37 -20.23
C SER A 84 -0.85 -1.51 -19.04
N TYR A 85 -1.31 -2.12 -17.94
CA TYR A 85 -1.53 -1.42 -16.68
C TYR A 85 -0.23 -0.84 -16.10
N ALA A 86 0.87 -1.59 -16.12
CA ALA A 86 2.15 -1.07 -15.68
C ALA A 86 2.57 0.18 -16.47
N LYS A 87 2.52 0.11 -17.80
CA LYS A 87 2.79 1.26 -18.70
C LYS A 87 1.86 2.43 -18.43
N LEU A 88 0.57 2.16 -18.22
CA LEU A 88 -0.43 3.17 -17.87
C LEU A 88 -0.08 3.87 -16.55
N THR A 89 0.33 3.14 -15.51
CA THR A 89 0.76 3.77 -14.25
C THR A 89 1.96 4.66 -14.44
N GLN A 90 2.91 4.31 -15.31
CA GLN A 90 4.07 5.15 -15.64
C GLN A 90 3.66 6.43 -16.37
N LEU A 91 2.69 6.36 -17.29
CA LEU A 91 2.13 7.53 -17.97
C LEU A 91 1.52 8.50 -16.95
N PHE A 92 0.68 8.00 -16.02
CA PHE A 92 0.01 8.80 -14.99
C PHE A 92 0.93 9.24 -13.85
N SER A 93 2.04 8.54 -13.60
CA SER A 93 3.05 8.99 -12.63
C SER A 93 3.74 10.27 -13.09
N GLY A 94 3.73 10.53 -14.39
CA GLY A 94 4.43 11.65 -14.98
C GLY A 94 5.91 11.64 -14.60
N ASN A 95 6.41 12.81 -14.22
CA ASN A 95 7.77 12.97 -13.75
C ASN A 95 7.88 12.97 -12.22
N LEU A 96 7.08 12.19 -11.49
CA LEU A 96 7.12 12.15 -10.01
C LEU A 96 8.54 11.93 -9.48
N ARG A 97 9.33 11.08 -10.13
CA ARG A 97 10.74 10.83 -9.78
C ARG A 97 11.69 11.96 -10.20
N LYS A 98 11.27 12.80 -11.17
CA LYS A 98 12.12 13.87 -11.72
C LYS A 98 11.91 15.22 -11.02
N LYS A 99 10.87 15.35 -10.19
CA LYS A 99 10.50 16.60 -9.52
C LYS A 99 10.75 16.51 -8.01
N ILE A 100 11.96 16.23 -7.60
CA ILE A 100 12.34 16.48 -6.20
C ILE A 100 12.47 18.01 -6.06
N SER A 101 11.62 18.61 -5.24
CA SER A 101 11.78 20.00 -4.86
C SER A 101 13.06 20.13 -4.03
N ASN A 102 14.01 20.95 -4.46
CA ASN A 102 15.21 21.27 -3.68
C ASN A 102 14.94 22.39 -2.67
N LYS A 103 13.72 22.96 -2.64
CA LYS A 103 13.36 24.03 -1.75
C LYS A 103 12.80 23.47 -0.45
N ASN A 104 13.46 23.82 0.66
CA ASN A 104 13.00 23.48 2.00
C ASN A 104 12.08 24.59 2.54
N TYR A 105 10.92 24.21 3.05
CA TYR A 105 9.92 25.13 3.62
C TYR A 105 9.84 25.04 5.15
N ALA A 106 10.75 24.34 5.83
CA ALA A 106 10.72 24.11 7.27
C ALA A 106 10.56 25.40 8.09
N ASP A 107 11.26 26.47 7.70
CA ASP A 107 11.23 27.76 8.41
C ASP A 107 9.85 28.44 8.37
N SER A 108 8.95 28.01 7.49
CA SER A 108 7.61 28.56 7.38
C SER A 108 6.65 28.08 8.49
N TYR A 109 7.05 27.05 9.24
CA TYR A 109 6.21 26.36 10.21
C TYR A 109 6.50 26.68 11.69
N SER A 110 7.22 27.74 12.00
CA SER A 110 7.58 28.13 13.38
C SER A 110 6.45 28.80 14.17
N LYS A 111 5.18 28.44 13.93
CA LYS A 111 3.98 29.02 14.54
C LYS A 111 3.11 27.96 15.20
N ASP A 112 2.18 28.38 16.06
CA ASP A 112 1.11 27.56 16.64
C ASP A 112 1.57 26.32 17.44
N GLY A 113 2.71 26.42 18.15
CA GLY A 113 3.27 25.31 18.93
C GLY A 113 3.86 24.19 18.08
N ILE A 114 4.11 24.42 16.79
CA ILE A 114 4.83 23.49 15.93
C ILE A 114 6.33 23.63 16.22
N GLU A 115 6.98 22.51 16.50
CA GLU A 115 8.43 22.43 16.73
C GLU A 115 9.12 21.67 15.61
N ILE A 116 10.05 22.32 14.90
CA ILE A 116 10.83 21.71 13.81
C ILE A 116 12.29 21.63 14.23
N GLY A 117 12.83 20.42 14.26
CA GLY A 117 14.21 20.13 14.61
C GLY A 117 15.22 20.57 13.53
N LYS A 118 16.51 20.46 13.84
CA LYS A 118 17.58 20.78 12.88
C LYS A 118 17.61 19.80 11.71
N ASN A 119 17.98 20.29 10.53
CA ASN A 119 18.12 19.48 9.31
C ASN A 119 16.83 18.73 8.90
N VAL A 120 15.67 19.22 9.29
CA VAL A 120 14.40 18.73 8.77
C VAL A 120 14.17 19.32 7.39
N PHE A 121 13.80 18.47 6.43
CA PHE A 121 13.33 18.91 5.12
C PHE A 121 11.80 18.87 5.09
N VAL A 122 11.17 19.96 4.65
CA VAL A 122 9.73 20.04 4.44
C VAL A 122 9.46 20.47 2.99
N GLY A 123 8.76 19.62 2.25
CA GLY A 123 8.38 19.85 0.86
C GLY A 123 7.29 20.93 0.68
N LYS A 124 6.84 21.09 -0.54
CA LYS A 124 5.77 22.05 -0.88
C LYS A 124 4.40 21.53 -0.46
N ASN A 125 3.45 22.47 -0.25
CA ASN A 125 2.05 22.19 0.07
C ASN A 125 1.86 21.23 1.28
N VAL A 126 2.84 21.14 2.16
CA VAL A 126 2.71 20.38 3.41
C VAL A 126 1.77 21.14 4.34
N ILE A 127 0.93 20.41 5.05
CA ILE A 127 0.08 20.95 6.11
C ILE A 127 0.50 20.29 7.42
N ILE A 128 0.91 21.11 8.39
CA ILE A 128 1.28 20.67 9.74
C ILE A 128 0.37 21.39 10.71
N GLU A 129 -0.40 20.62 11.48
CA GLU A 129 -1.32 21.18 12.46
C GLU A 129 -0.62 21.46 13.82
N LYS A 130 -1.30 22.23 14.67
CA LYS A 130 -0.78 22.75 15.95
C LYS A 130 -0.26 21.64 16.88
N GLY A 131 0.74 21.96 17.68
CA GLY A 131 1.31 21.06 18.67
C GLY A 131 2.14 19.91 18.10
N THR A 132 2.32 19.85 16.78
CA THR A 132 3.14 18.83 16.12
C THR A 132 4.63 19.08 16.36
N LYS A 133 5.37 18.01 16.64
CA LYS A 133 6.82 18.05 16.83
C LYS A 133 7.51 17.13 15.84
N ILE A 134 8.45 17.68 15.07
CA ILE A 134 9.24 16.96 14.07
C ILE A 134 10.71 17.06 14.43
N ASN A 135 11.31 15.94 14.80
CA ASN A 135 12.71 15.90 15.23
C ASN A 135 13.71 15.88 14.07
N SER A 136 14.96 16.13 14.43
CA SER A 136 16.08 16.39 13.51
C SER A 136 16.28 15.28 12.47
N GLY A 137 16.66 15.68 11.26
CA GLY A 137 17.00 14.79 10.15
C GLY A 137 15.80 14.16 9.44
N SER A 138 14.57 14.49 9.82
CA SER A 138 13.38 13.94 9.17
C SER A 138 13.13 14.57 7.80
N PHE A 139 12.59 13.80 6.88
CA PHE A 139 12.17 14.22 5.54
C PHE A 139 10.65 14.15 5.41
N ILE A 140 10.04 15.29 5.11
CA ILE A 140 8.59 15.42 4.87
C ILE A 140 8.40 15.80 3.40
N GLY A 141 7.89 14.86 2.61
CA GLY A 141 7.68 15.04 1.18
C GLY A 141 6.58 16.04 0.84
N ASP A 142 6.42 16.30 -0.45
CA ASP A 142 5.40 17.21 -0.97
C ASP A 142 3.98 16.72 -0.64
N ASP A 143 3.03 17.64 -0.46
CA ASP A 143 1.59 17.37 -0.25
C ASP A 143 1.28 16.48 0.98
N VAL A 144 2.19 16.36 1.94
CA VAL A 144 1.98 15.63 3.20
C VAL A 144 1.04 16.40 4.13
N PHE A 145 0.17 15.68 4.82
CA PHE A 145 -0.67 16.23 5.90
C PHE A 145 -0.27 15.57 7.23
N ILE A 146 -0.06 16.39 8.27
CA ILE A 146 0.26 15.95 9.64
C ILE A 146 -0.71 16.63 10.62
N GLY A 147 -1.55 15.81 11.27
CA GLY A 147 -2.55 16.25 12.23
C GLY A 147 -1.97 16.66 13.58
N GLU A 148 -2.83 17.30 14.36
CA GLU A 148 -2.51 17.92 15.65
C GLU A 148 -1.79 16.97 16.64
N GLU A 149 -0.87 17.53 17.45
CA GLU A 149 -0.19 16.85 18.55
C GLU A 149 0.57 15.58 18.12
N THR A 150 0.92 15.44 16.83
CA THR A 150 1.71 14.31 16.32
C THR A 150 3.19 14.50 16.65
N TYR A 151 3.85 13.44 17.09
CA TYR A 151 5.26 13.41 17.43
C TYR A 151 6.05 12.55 16.45
N ILE A 152 6.96 13.18 15.72
CA ILE A 152 7.84 12.52 14.73
C ILE A 152 9.25 12.50 15.28
N HIS A 153 9.77 11.32 15.55
CA HIS A 153 11.14 11.08 16.03
C HIS A 153 12.20 11.37 14.95
N PRO A 154 13.52 11.40 15.29
CA PRO A 154 14.55 11.70 14.33
C PRO A 154 14.61 10.74 13.14
N ASN A 155 15.04 11.27 11.97
CA ASN A 155 15.29 10.50 10.74
C ASN A 155 14.06 9.75 10.19
N VAL A 156 12.86 10.18 10.47
CA VAL A 156 11.65 9.63 9.84
C VAL A 156 11.53 10.16 8.42
N CYS A 157 11.14 9.30 7.49
CA CYS A 157 10.89 9.66 6.10
C CYS A 157 9.40 9.50 5.79
N LEU A 158 8.71 10.61 5.52
CA LEU A 158 7.36 10.64 4.97
C LEU A 158 7.43 10.99 3.49
N TYR A 159 7.05 10.07 2.63
CA TYR A 159 6.96 10.30 1.19
C TYR A 159 5.80 11.25 0.84
N HIS A 160 5.77 11.71 -0.40
CA HIS A 160 4.73 12.62 -0.88
C HIS A 160 3.31 12.08 -0.68
N SER A 161 2.35 12.96 -0.43
CA SER A 161 0.92 12.69 -0.29
C SER A 161 0.54 11.75 0.87
N VAL A 162 1.44 11.47 1.80
CA VAL A 162 1.14 10.72 3.04
C VAL A 162 0.23 11.57 3.93
N ARG A 163 -0.74 10.93 4.56
CA ARG A 163 -1.68 11.56 5.50
C ARG A 163 -1.53 10.96 6.89
N ILE A 164 -1.16 11.77 7.85
CA ILE A 164 -1.01 11.40 9.27
C ILE A 164 -2.10 12.11 10.06
N GLY A 165 -2.94 11.37 10.77
CA GLY A 165 -3.96 11.90 11.67
C GLY A 165 -3.38 12.55 12.91
N LYS A 166 -4.21 12.70 13.94
CA LYS A 166 -3.87 13.38 15.19
C LYS A 166 -3.24 12.44 16.21
N LYS A 167 -2.37 13.00 17.09
CA LYS A 167 -1.79 12.29 18.24
C LYS A 167 -1.05 11.01 17.89
N ASN A 168 -0.42 10.99 16.71
CA ASN A 168 0.39 9.87 16.29
C ASN A 168 1.82 9.98 16.84
N ILE A 169 2.46 8.85 17.06
CA ILE A 169 3.87 8.76 17.42
C ILE A 169 4.57 7.91 16.35
N ILE A 170 5.58 8.49 15.69
CA ILE A 170 6.35 7.78 14.66
C ILE A 170 7.80 7.74 15.10
N HIS A 171 8.28 6.55 15.45
CA HIS A 171 9.62 6.35 15.96
C HIS A 171 10.69 6.40 14.88
N ALA A 172 11.94 6.57 15.34
CA ALA A 172 13.09 6.89 14.50
C ALA A 172 13.33 5.89 13.35
N ASN A 173 13.83 6.40 12.24
CA ASN A 173 14.20 5.66 11.03
C ASN A 173 13.03 4.94 10.32
N SER A 174 11.79 5.24 10.66
CA SER A 174 10.64 4.67 9.97
C SER A 174 10.39 5.37 8.63
N VAL A 175 10.01 4.58 7.62
CA VAL A 175 9.73 5.05 6.26
C VAL A 175 8.25 4.80 5.94
N ILE A 176 7.53 5.86 5.61
CA ILE A 176 6.10 5.79 5.32
C ILE A 176 5.84 6.33 3.90
N GLY A 177 5.26 5.51 3.06
CA GLY A 177 4.85 5.87 1.71
C GLY A 177 5.88 5.55 0.61
N SER A 178 6.86 4.69 0.87
CA SER A 178 7.68 4.10 -0.20
C SER A 178 6.86 3.23 -1.14
N ASP A 179 7.34 3.02 -2.36
CA ASP A 179 6.73 2.05 -3.26
C ASP A 179 6.88 0.63 -2.71
N GLY A 180 5.83 -0.17 -2.86
CA GLY A 180 5.91 -1.60 -2.65
C GLY A 180 6.47 -2.37 -3.85
N LEU A 181 6.43 -3.71 -3.78
CA LEU A 181 6.83 -4.60 -4.87
C LEU A 181 5.72 -4.67 -5.91
N GLY A 182 5.81 -3.84 -6.96
CA GLY A 182 4.84 -3.78 -8.05
C GLY A 182 5.52 -3.94 -9.41
N PHE A 183 5.34 -5.10 -10.06
CA PHE A 183 5.91 -5.40 -11.37
C PHE A 183 4.97 -6.29 -12.17
N ALA A 184 4.87 -6.05 -13.47
CA ALA A 184 4.22 -6.92 -14.44
C ALA A 184 5.28 -7.70 -15.22
N ASN A 185 5.06 -8.99 -15.42
CA ASN A 185 5.92 -9.82 -16.28
C ASN A 185 5.56 -9.58 -17.77
N ASN A 186 6.57 -9.37 -18.61
CA ASN A 186 6.44 -9.21 -20.06
C ASN A 186 7.28 -10.23 -20.83
N GLU A 187 7.35 -11.48 -20.35
CA GLU A 187 8.13 -12.61 -20.88
C GLU A 187 9.65 -12.51 -20.63
N ASP A 188 10.31 -11.40 -21.02
CA ASP A 188 11.77 -11.23 -20.93
C ASP A 188 12.21 -10.40 -19.72
N SER A 189 11.32 -9.61 -19.12
CA SER A 189 11.67 -8.67 -18.06
C SER A 189 10.49 -8.34 -17.14
N TRP A 190 10.75 -7.51 -16.13
CA TRP A 190 9.75 -7.01 -15.21
C TRP A 190 9.48 -5.53 -15.50
N GLU A 191 8.25 -5.22 -15.91
CA GLU A 191 7.77 -3.85 -16.10
C GLU A 191 7.30 -3.26 -14.79
N LYS A 192 7.86 -2.12 -14.38
CA LYS A 192 7.51 -1.46 -13.10
C LYS A 192 6.09 -0.93 -13.12
N ILE A 193 5.31 -1.32 -12.11
CA ILE A 193 4.04 -0.70 -11.77
C ILE A 193 4.32 0.44 -10.79
N GLU A 194 4.08 1.67 -11.22
CA GLU A 194 4.22 2.83 -10.33
C GLU A 194 3.10 2.86 -9.30
N HIS A 195 3.44 3.14 -8.05
CA HIS A 195 2.49 3.25 -6.96
C HIS A 195 1.93 4.67 -6.91
N LEU A 196 0.71 4.86 -7.40
CA LEU A 196 0.04 6.16 -7.52
C LEU A 196 -0.79 6.51 -6.29
N GLY A 197 -0.99 5.56 -5.40
CA GLY A 197 -1.76 5.73 -4.16
C GLY A 197 -0.98 6.39 -3.03
N SER A 198 -1.53 6.30 -1.84
CA SER A 198 -0.97 6.95 -0.64
C SER A 198 -0.90 6.00 0.57
N VAL A 199 -0.48 6.55 1.72
CA VAL A 199 -0.63 5.95 3.04
C VAL A 199 -1.45 6.87 3.92
N GLU A 200 -2.38 6.30 4.67
CA GLU A 200 -3.16 7.01 5.68
C GLU A 200 -3.00 6.38 7.05
N LEU A 201 -2.40 7.10 7.98
CA LEU A 201 -2.48 6.78 9.40
C LEU A 201 -3.63 7.60 10.00
N LYS A 202 -4.60 6.93 10.61
CA LYS A 202 -5.68 7.61 11.32
C LYS A 202 -5.17 8.11 12.67
N ASP A 203 -6.04 8.40 13.64
CA ASP A 203 -5.64 9.02 14.91
C ASP A 203 -5.06 8.00 15.91
N ASN A 204 -4.18 8.47 16.81
CA ASN A 204 -3.58 7.69 17.89
C ASN A 204 -2.83 6.43 17.42
N VAL A 205 -2.26 6.44 16.23
CA VAL A 205 -1.40 5.37 15.73
C VAL A 205 0.00 5.53 16.29
N GLU A 206 0.63 4.42 16.65
CA GLU A 206 2.05 4.40 17.02
C GLU A 206 2.80 3.47 16.07
N VAL A 207 3.87 3.98 15.46
CA VAL A 207 4.72 3.27 14.53
C VAL A 207 6.10 3.13 15.15
N GLY A 208 6.50 1.91 15.48
CA GLY A 208 7.80 1.58 16.07
C GLY A 208 8.99 1.97 15.18
N ALA A 209 10.19 1.88 15.73
CA ALA A 209 11.41 2.26 15.02
C ALA A 209 11.70 1.34 13.82
N SER A 210 12.23 1.93 12.75
CA SER A 210 12.61 1.21 11.52
C SER A 210 11.47 0.40 10.89
N CYS A 211 10.24 0.82 11.06
CA CYS A 211 9.10 0.28 10.33
C CYS A 211 9.06 0.78 8.89
N THR A 212 8.49 -0.03 8.00
CA THR A 212 8.23 0.36 6.61
C THR A 212 6.75 0.15 6.29
N ILE A 213 6.10 1.19 5.76
CA ILE A 213 4.69 1.16 5.37
C ILE A 213 4.62 1.64 3.92
N ASP A 214 4.35 0.70 3.01
CA ASP A 214 4.31 0.99 1.58
C ASP A 214 3.01 1.67 1.18
N ARG A 215 3.11 2.57 0.20
CA ARG A 215 1.93 3.18 -0.40
C ARG A 215 1.15 2.17 -1.23
N ALA A 216 -0.12 2.39 -1.34
CA ALA A 216 -0.95 1.61 -2.24
C ALA A 216 -0.56 1.82 -3.70
N SER A 217 -0.74 0.82 -4.54
CA SER A 217 -0.63 0.99 -5.99
C SER A 217 -1.71 1.94 -6.52
N LEU A 218 -2.95 1.76 -6.06
CA LEU A 218 -4.09 2.65 -6.23
C LEU A 218 -4.81 2.78 -4.87
N GLY A 219 -5.42 3.91 -4.59
CA GLY A 219 -6.10 4.16 -3.31
C GLY A 219 -5.11 4.41 -2.15
N ALA A 220 -5.28 3.75 -1.01
CA ALA A 220 -4.46 3.95 0.18
C ALA A 220 -4.14 2.66 0.94
N THR A 221 -2.96 2.59 1.53
CA THR A 221 -2.64 1.68 2.63
C THR A 221 -3.08 2.37 3.93
N ILE A 222 -3.90 1.70 4.74
CA ILE A 222 -4.60 2.35 5.85
C ILE A 222 -4.27 1.68 7.19
N LEU A 223 -3.83 2.48 8.16
CA LEU A 223 -3.77 2.09 9.56
C LEU A 223 -4.85 2.87 10.30
N ASN A 224 -5.85 2.15 10.82
CA ASN A 224 -6.98 2.77 11.51
C ASN A 224 -6.63 3.23 12.94
N ASN A 225 -7.56 3.94 13.58
CA ASN A 225 -7.37 4.56 14.89
C ASN A 225 -6.82 3.58 15.91
N GLY A 226 -5.81 4.01 16.67
CA GLY A 226 -5.26 3.25 17.78
C GLY A 226 -4.36 2.08 17.44
N VAL A 227 -4.04 1.85 16.15
CA VAL A 227 -3.09 0.80 15.73
C VAL A 227 -1.72 1.03 16.34
N LYS A 228 -1.08 -0.05 16.83
CA LYS A 228 0.27 -0.04 17.39
C LYS A 228 1.16 -1.02 16.65
N LEU A 229 2.22 -0.52 16.06
CA LEU A 229 3.28 -1.32 15.44
C LEU A 229 4.52 -1.27 16.30
N ASP A 230 5.04 -2.42 16.67
CA ASP A 230 6.36 -2.53 17.30
C ASP A 230 7.48 -2.37 16.24
N ASN A 231 8.73 -2.41 16.66
CA ASN A 231 9.87 -2.11 15.82
C ASN A 231 10.05 -3.08 14.63
N GLN A 232 10.50 -2.54 13.49
CA GLN A 232 10.81 -3.31 12.28
C GLN A 232 9.60 -4.07 11.68
N VAL A 233 8.39 -3.59 11.92
CA VAL A 233 7.19 -4.13 11.24
C VAL A 233 7.16 -3.62 9.80
N HIS A 234 6.84 -4.52 8.86
CA HIS A 234 6.59 -4.19 7.46
C HIS A 234 5.12 -4.34 7.11
N ILE A 235 4.52 -3.28 6.59
CA ILE A 235 3.16 -3.26 6.04
C ILE A 235 3.26 -2.97 4.54
N ALA A 236 2.97 -3.97 3.72
CA ALA A 236 3.01 -3.81 2.27
C ALA A 236 1.80 -3.00 1.73
N HIS A 237 1.86 -2.71 0.44
CA HIS A 237 0.89 -1.87 -0.26
C HIS A 237 -0.57 -2.36 -0.14
N ASN A 238 -1.52 -1.43 -0.12
CA ASN A 238 -2.96 -1.71 -0.09
C ASN A 238 -3.46 -2.49 1.15
N CYS A 239 -2.66 -2.63 2.21
CA CYS A 239 -3.11 -3.22 3.46
C CYS A 239 -4.09 -2.30 4.18
N ASN A 240 -5.04 -2.90 4.90
CA ASN A 240 -5.95 -2.20 5.79
C ASN A 240 -5.88 -2.84 7.18
N ILE A 241 -5.32 -2.11 8.14
CA ILE A 241 -5.14 -2.57 9.52
C ILE A 241 -6.26 -1.99 10.39
N GLY A 242 -7.07 -2.85 10.97
CA GLY A 242 -8.25 -2.49 11.76
C GLY A 242 -7.91 -1.79 13.08
N LYS A 243 -8.88 -1.04 13.58
CA LYS A 243 -8.80 -0.23 14.79
C LYS A 243 -8.27 -1.02 15.99
N ASN A 244 -7.39 -0.39 16.79
CA ASN A 244 -6.82 -0.95 18.02
C ASN A 244 -6.07 -2.28 17.83
N THR A 245 -5.64 -2.59 16.64
CA THR A 245 -4.80 -3.78 16.38
C THR A 245 -3.35 -3.50 16.78
N ILE A 246 -2.72 -4.48 17.42
CA ILE A 246 -1.33 -4.44 17.89
C ILE A 246 -0.52 -5.48 17.13
N ILE A 247 0.65 -5.09 16.59
CA ILE A 247 1.52 -5.94 15.78
C ILE A 247 2.92 -5.93 16.37
N GLY A 248 3.40 -7.09 16.78
CA GLY A 248 4.72 -7.29 17.38
C GLY A 248 5.86 -7.17 16.37
N ALA A 249 7.06 -6.93 16.91
CA ALA A 249 8.26 -6.62 16.16
C ALA A 249 8.58 -7.64 15.06
N LYS A 250 9.19 -7.15 13.95
CA LYS A 250 9.64 -7.97 12.80
C LYS A 250 8.54 -8.77 12.11
N THR A 251 7.29 -8.43 12.31
CA THR A 251 6.17 -9.02 11.57
C THR A 251 6.07 -8.37 10.19
N ALA A 252 5.85 -9.19 9.16
CA ALA A 252 5.63 -8.74 7.80
C ALA A 252 4.23 -9.11 7.31
N ILE A 253 3.50 -8.12 6.78
CA ILE A 253 2.16 -8.28 6.21
C ILE A 253 2.25 -7.96 4.72
N ALA A 254 1.97 -8.95 3.89
CA ALA A 254 2.01 -8.80 2.44
C ALA A 254 0.79 -8.04 1.89
N GLY A 255 0.90 -7.61 0.64
CA GLY A 255 0.00 -6.64 0.02
C GLY A 255 -1.48 -7.03 -0.01
N SER A 256 -2.35 -6.03 0.00
CA SER A 256 -3.81 -6.18 -0.08
C SER A 256 -4.45 -7.03 1.03
N THR A 257 -3.74 -7.21 2.15
CA THR A 257 -4.23 -7.95 3.31
C THR A 257 -5.06 -7.04 4.22
N VAL A 258 -6.19 -7.56 4.68
CA VAL A 258 -7.08 -6.87 5.61
C VAL A 258 -7.00 -7.53 6.98
N ILE A 259 -6.53 -6.78 7.98
CA ILE A 259 -6.54 -7.19 9.39
C ILE A 259 -7.73 -6.53 10.08
N GLY A 260 -8.55 -7.33 10.74
CA GLY A 260 -9.69 -6.85 11.52
C GLY A 260 -9.28 -5.99 12.71
N GLU A 261 -10.29 -5.43 13.37
CA GLU A 261 -10.11 -4.64 14.60
C GLU A 261 -9.68 -5.50 15.78
N GLU A 262 -8.99 -4.89 16.76
CA GLU A 262 -8.66 -5.51 18.05
C GLU A 262 -7.87 -6.83 17.92
N CYS A 263 -7.12 -6.99 16.85
CA CYS A 263 -6.23 -8.15 16.69
C CYS A 263 -4.93 -7.96 17.48
N LEU A 264 -4.39 -9.09 17.97
CA LEU A 264 -3.07 -9.14 18.61
C LEU A 264 -2.16 -10.07 17.80
N ILE A 265 -1.20 -9.52 17.09
CA ILE A 265 -0.28 -10.27 16.24
C ILE A 265 1.09 -10.29 16.91
N GLY A 266 1.58 -11.48 17.23
CA GLY A 266 2.90 -11.69 17.85
C GLY A 266 4.04 -11.31 16.92
N GLY A 267 5.23 -11.11 17.49
CA GLY A 267 6.42 -10.77 16.72
C GLY A 267 6.91 -11.88 15.80
N GLY A 268 7.60 -11.49 14.71
CA GLY A 268 8.19 -12.44 13.75
C GLY A 268 7.15 -13.21 12.92
N CYS A 269 5.91 -12.76 12.85
CA CYS A 269 4.88 -13.38 12.02
C CYS A 269 5.03 -13.00 10.55
N GLY A 270 4.64 -13.92 9.66
CA GLY A 270 4.48 -13.67 8.23
C GLY A 270 3.02 -13.86 7.82
N ILE A 271 2.45 -12.91 7.09
CA ILE A 271 1.08 -12.97 6.62
C ILE A 271 1.08 -12.77 5.11
N VAL A 272 0.57 -13.76 4.35
CA VAL A 272 0.54 -13.70 2.89
C VAL A 272 -0.45 -12.65 2.38
N ASP A 273 -0.35 -12.33 1.10
CA ASP A 273 -1.15 -11.34 0.41
C ASP A 273 -2.62 -11.74 0.20
N ASN A 274 -3.47 -10.75 -0.03
CA ASN A 274 -4.87 -10.94 -0.42
C ASN A 274 -5.73 -11.77 0.54
N ILE A 275 -5.40 -11.82 1.82
CA ILE A 275 -6.20 -12.52 2.84
C ILE A 275 -6.88 -11.56 3.81
N LYS A 276 -7.88 -12.09 4.52
CA LYS A 276 -8.59 -11.37 5.58
C LYS A 276 -8.42 -12.09 6.91
N ILE A 277 -8.03 -11.35 7.94
CA ILE A 277 -8.01 -11.76 9.34
C ILE A 277 -9.21 -11.13 10.03
N GLU A 278 -10.05 -11.93 10.67
CA GLU A 278 -11.26 -11.45 11.33
C GLU A 278 -10.93 -10.67 12.62
N LYS A 279 -11.86 -9.82 13.06
CA LYS A 279 -11.78 -9.05 14.31
C LYS A 279 -11.46 -9.93 15.52
N GLY A 280 -10.61 -9.41 16.45
CA GLY A 280 -10.32 -10.06 17.74
C GLY A 280 -9.46 -11.33 17.63
N VAL A 281 -8.84 -11.57 16.49
CA VAL A 281 -7.92 -12.71 16.33
C VAL A 281 -6.60 -12.44 17.07
N ARG A 282 -6.11 -13.45 17.78
CA ARG A 282 -4.78 -13.45 18.38
C ARG A 282 -3.87 -14.44 17.64
N ILE A 283 -2.72 -13.97 17.16
CA ILE A 283 -1.70 -14.78 16.48
C ILE A 283 -0.46 -14.82 17.38
N ASN A 284 -0.04 -16.00 17.76
CA ASN A 284 1.17 -16.18 18.57
C ASN A 284 2.45 -15.90 17.75
N PRO A 285 3.57 -15.52 18.39
CA PRO A 285 4.82 -15.20 17.69
C PRO A 285 5.31 -16.29 16.73
N MET A 286 6.07 -15.90 15.70
CA MET A 286 6.69 -16.80 14.71
C MET A 286 5.69 -17.64 13.90
N THR A 287 4.44 -17.19 13.79
CA THR A 287 3.38 -17.88 13.02
C THR A 287 3.36 -17.41 11.58
N PHE A 288 3.27 -18.36 10.63
CA PHE A 288 3.09 -18.06 9.20
C PHE A 288 1.63 -18.32 8.78
N ILE A 289 0.92 -17.27 8.38
CA ILE A 289 -0.49 -17.31 8.00
C ILE A 289 -0.61 -17.30 6.48
N THR A 290 -1.14 -18.40 5.93
CA THR A 290 -1.27 -18.63 4.48
C THR A 290 -2.71 -18.57 3.97
N LYS A 291 -3.70 -18.41 4.85
CA LYS A 291 -5.13 -18.37 4.50
C LYS A 291 -5.87 -17.40 5.42
N SER A 292 -6.99 -16.88 4.91
CA SER A 292 -7.89 -16.03 5.70
C SER A 292 -8.37 -16.73 6.97
N ILE A 293 -8.37 -16.00 8.09
CA ILE A 293 -8.91 -16.44 9.38
C ILE A 293 -10.30 -15.82 9.53
N LYS A 294 -11.34 -16.69 9.55
CA LYS A 294 -12.76 -16.27 9.50
C LYS A 294 -13.42 -16.23 10.88
N LYS A 295 -12.76 -16.63 11.94
CA LYS A 295 -13.32 -16.70 13.29
C LYS A 295 -12.35 -16.12 14.32
N PRO A 296 -12.81 -15.35 15.32
CA PRO A 296 -12.00 -14.96 16.46
C PRO A 296 -11.42 -16.19 17.15
N GLY A 297 -10.24 -16.05 17.74
CA GLY A 297 -9.57 -17.15 18.43
C GLY A 297 -8.07 -16.93 18.52
N ILE A 298 -7.36 -17.89 19.12
CA ILE A 298 -5.91 -17.91 19.25
C ILE A 298 -5.35 -18.89 18.23
N TYR A 299 -4.41 -18.41 17.42
CA TYR A 299 -3.80 -19.17 16.35
C TYR A 299 -2.29 -19.25 16.54
N SER A 300 -1.73 -20.43 16.31
CA SER A 300 -0.31 -20.69 16.45
C SER A 300 0.22 -21.47 15.27
N GLY A 301 1.43 -21.17 14.85
CA GLY A 301 2.18 -21.90 13.83
C GLY A 301 3.66 -21.79 14.14
N GLY A 302 4.46 -22.54 13.41
CA GLY A 302 5.91 -22.59 13.61
C GLY A 302 6.38 -23.86 14.29
N SER A 303 7.70 -24.06 14.30
CA SER A 303 8.33 -25.27 14.86
C SER A 303 8.47 -25.19 16.37
N VAL A 304 8.22 -26.27 17.06
CA VAL A 304 8.54 -26.41 18.47
C VAL A 304 10.06 -26.42 18.62
N VAL A 305 10.58 -25.70 19.62
CA VAL A 305 12.01 -25.75 19.95
C VAL A 305 12.31 -27.11 20.57
N LEU A 306 13.22 -27.83 19.94
CA LEU A 306 13.71 -29.14 20.40
C LEU A 306 15.24 -29.12 20.45
N GLU A 307 15.81 -29.97 21.31
CA GLU A 307 17.24 -30.27 21.24
C GLU A 307 17.56 -30.85 19.85
N HIS A 308 18.72 -30.47 19.28
CA HIS A 308 19.01 -30.67 17.84
C HIS A 308 18.84 -32.14 17.38
N SER A 309 19.26 -33.11 18.18
CA SER A 309 19.11 -34.53 17.87
C SER A 309 17.64 -34.97 17.80
N LYS A 310 16.78 -34.41 18.67
CA LYS A 310 15.33 -34.63 18.66
C LYS A 310 14.66 -33.93 17.50
N TRP A 311 15.11 -32.72 17.16
CA TRP A 311 14.62 -31.97 16.00
C TRP A 311 14.88 -32.73 14.69
N LEU A 312 16.09 -33.26 14.49
CA LEU A 312 16.42 -34.09 13.33
C LEU A 312 15.52 -35.33 13.20
N LYS A 313 15.23 -36.02 14.31
CA LYS A 313 14.27 -37.14 14.31
C LYS A 313 12.87 -36.68 13.93
N HIS A 314 12.40 -35.57 14.49
CA HIS A 314 11.08 -35.01 14.18
C HIS A 314 10.93 -34.67 12.69
N ILE A 315 11.90 -33.96 12.10
CA ILE A 315 11.90 -33.62 10.67
C ILE A 315 11.97 -34.90 9.80
N THR A 316 12.73 -35.90 10.19
CA THR A 316 12.82 -37.18 9.45
C THR A 316 11.45 -37.90 9.43
N ILE A 317 10.71 -37.87 10.55
CA ILE A 317 9.39 -38.48 10.63
C ILE A 317 8.40 -37.71 9.75
N GLN A 318 8.40 -36.37 9.82
CA GLN A 318 7.55 -35.55 8.97
C GLN A 318 7.81 -35.79 7.47
N LYS A 319 9.10 -35.84 7.07
CA LYS A 319 9.46 -36.09 5.68
C LYS A 319 8.94 -37.42 5.17
N LYS A 320 9.05 -38.51 5.95
CA LYS A 320 8.51 -39.82 5.58
C LYS A 320 7.01 -39.86 5.38
N GLN A 321 6.24 -38.97 6.02
CA GLN A 321 4.79 -38.86 5.82
C GLN A 321 4.38 -38.23 4.48
N PHE A 322 5.33 -37.64 3.73
CA PHE A 322 5.08 -37.06 2.41
C PHE A 322 5.68 -37.90 1.27
N ASP A 323 6.46 -38.95 1.60
CA ASP A 323 7.09 -39.82 0.61
C ASP A 323 6.20 -41.07 0.29
N ASP A 324 5.02 -41.19 0.94
CA ASP A 324 3.95 -42.16 0.68
C ASP A 324 2.79 -41.46 -0.09
#